data_cc6307d039726424df6950d9f4fdeaea
#
_entry.id   cc6307d039726424df6950d9f4fdeaea
#
_cell.length_a   1.000
_cell.length_b   1.000
_cell.length_c   1.000
_cell.angle_alpha   90.00
_cell.angle_beta   90.00
_cell.angle_gamma   90.00
#
_symmetry.space_group_name_H-M   'P 1'
#
loop_
_entity.id
_entity.type
_entity.pdbx_description
1 polymer ?
#
loop_
_entity_poly.entity_id
_entity_poly.type
_entity_poly.pdbx_seq_one_letter_code
_entity_poly.pdbx_strand_id
1 'polypeptide(L)'
;VSLRVHEIVDAHPTLKVTVVTNTQASHIADRVAQIAPKGSGECVSLRGYGAIRNMGLACAAVLGHDAVIFLDDDETVIDADFMKRATYALGQQTRQGLPILVKSGYFYDRDGSPLAPTDKAGICHRWWTKRIEFNRWMKKALSGTRISRSNYVCGGLMALHARAFTRVAFDPFITRGEDLDYLFNMRMFG
;
A
#
# COMPACT_ATOMS: atom_id res chain seq x y z
N VAL A 1 10.30 3.42 20.81
CA VAL A 1 9.45 2.75 19.79
C VAL A 1 9.79 1.26 19.74
N SER A 2 11.07 0.87 19.63
CA SER A 2 11.48 -0.53 19.48
C SER A 2 11.03 -1.44 20.66
N LEU A 3 11.17 -1.02 21.91
CA LEU A 3 10.78 -1.83 23.09
C LEU A 3 9.28 -2.13 23.08
N ARG A 4 8.45 -1.12 22.83
CA ARG A 4 6.99 -1.30 22.79
C ARG A 4 6.52 -2.22 21.66
N VAL A 5 7.21 -2.19 20.52
CA VAL A 5 6.91 -3.11 19.42
C VAL A 5 7.22 -4.55 19.81
N HIS A 6 8.34 -4.81 20.48
CA HIS A 6 8.67 -6.16 20.96
C HIS A 6 7.68 -6.66 22.00
N GLU A 7 7.26 -5.82 22.94
CA GLU A 7 6.20 -6.15 23.91
C GLU A 7 4.90 -6.58 23.24
N ILE A 8 4.49 -5.86 22.16
CA ILE A 8 3.29 -6.22 21.38
C ILE A 8 3.49 -7.56 20.67
N VAL A 9 4.64 -7.77 20.04
CA VAL A 9 4.96 -9.03 19.35
C VAL A 9 4.93 -10.20 20.30
N ASP A 10 5.53 -10.05 21.48
CA ASP A 10 5.60 -11.09 22.52
C ASP A 10 4.22 -11.42 23.10
N ALA A 11 3.31 -10.44 23.12
CA ALA A 11 1.92 -10.66 23.52
C ALA A 11 1.09 -11.46 22.49
N HIS A 12 1.60 -11.64 21.25
CA HIS A 12 0.91 -12.35 20.17
C HIS A 12 1.77 -13.47 19.55
N PRO A 13 2.16 -14.50 20.32
CA PRO A 13 3.12 -15.53 19.89
C PRO A 13 2.63 -16.41 18.71
N THR A 14 1.35 -16.39 18.44
CA THR A 14 0.76 -17.12 17.27
C THR A 14 0.98 -16.41 15.95
N LEU A 15 1.34 -15.13 15.97
CA LEU A 15 1.63 -14.35 14.77
C LEU A 15 3.12 -14.49 14.42
N LYS A 16 3.40 -14.77 13.15
CA LYS A 16 4.77 -14.69 12.63
C LYS A 16 5.10 -13.24 12.33
N VAL A 17 5.72 -12.56 13.28
CA VAL A 17 6.09 -11.14 13.14
C VAL A 17 7.57 -11.01 12.91
N THR A 18 7.95 -10.23 11.90
CA THR A 18 9.34 -9.83 11.64
C THR A 18 9.45 -8.33 11.84
N VAL A 19 10.30 -7.92 12.77
CA VAL A 19 10.57 -6.50 13.03
C VAL A 19 11.84 -6.10 12.28
N VAL A 20 11.72 -5.13 11.36
CA VAL A 20 12.87 -4.56 10.64
C VAL A 20 13.28 -3.26 11.31
N THR A 21 14.40 -3.28 12.00
CA THR A 21 15.02 -2.10 12.62
C THR A 21 16.00 -1.42 11.66
N ASN A 22 16.56 -0.28 12.07
CA ASN A 22 17.57 0.43 11.26
C ASN A 22 18.75 -0.47 10.88
N THR A 23 19.18 -1.36 11.76
CA THR A 23 20.32 -2.26 11.49
C THR A 23 19.99 -3.23 10.36
N GLN A 24 18.84 -3.92 10.45
CA GLN A 24 18.41 -4.82 9.38
C GLN A 24 18.17 -4.07 8.07
N ALA A 25 17.55 -2.90 8.15
CA ALA A 25 17.30 -2.06 6.98
C ALA A 25 18.60 -1.65 6.27
N SER A 26 19.65 -1.27 7.02
CA SER A 26 20.96 -0.98 6.43
C SER A 26 21.55 -2.20 5.73
N HIS A 27 21.54 -3.37 6.36
CA HIS A 27 22.05 -4.60 5.74
C HIS A 27 21.29 -4.96 4.46
N ILE A 28 19.96 -4.79 4.43
CA ILE A 28 19.15 -5.02 3.22
C ILE A 28 19.52 -4.01 2.13
N ALA A 29 19.63 -2.72 2.47
CA ALA A 29 20.03 -1.67 1.53
C ALA A 29 21.41 -1.90 0.94
N ASP A 30 22.39 -2.27 1.79
CA ASP A 30 23.75 -2.62 1.36
C ASP A 30 23.75 -3.82 0.41
N ARG A 31 22.93 -4.83 0.70
CA ARG A 31 22.80 -5.99 -0.18
C ARG A 31 22.18 -5.64 -1.51
N VAL A 32 21.16 -4.80 -1.52
CA VAL A 32 20.55 -4.28 -2.75
C VAL A 32 21.57 -3.48 -3.56
N ALA A 33 22.35 -2.62 -2.91
CA ALA A 33 23.39 -1.83 -3.57
C ALA A 33 24.49 -2.69 -4.23
N GLN A 34 24.75 -3.89 -3.70
CA GLN A 34 25.74 -4.82 -4.25
C GLN A 34 25.25 -5.58 -5.49
N ILE A 35 23.95 -5.90 -5.58
CA ILE A 35 23.38 -6.80 -6.58
C ILE A 35 22.54 -6.11 -7.65
N ALA A 36 22.16 -4.85 -7.42
CA ALA A 36 21.30 -4.07 -8.30
C ALA A 36 22.09 -2.88 -8.92
N PRO A 37 21.54 -2.17 -9.90
CA PRO A 37 22.19 -1.00 -10.48
C PRO A 37 22.59 0.03 -9.44
N LYS A 38 23.62 0.84 -9.76
CA LYS A 38 24.13 1.90 -8.87
C LYS A 38 22.99 2.82 -8.43
N GLY A 39 22.92 3.10 -7.13
CA GLY A 39 21.87 3.92 -6.51
C GLY A 39 20.64 3.15 -6.01
N SER A 40 20.48 1.86 -6.36
CA SER A 40 19.32 1.07 -5.94
C SER A 40 19.22 0.88 -4.42
N GLY A 41 20.34 0.93 -3.67
CA GLY A 41 20.32 0.85 -2.21
C GLY A 41 19.54 1.99 -1.56
N GLU A 42 19.52 3.17 -2.18
CA GLU A 42 18.77 4.33 -1.69
C GLU A 42 17.25 4.15 -1.85
N CYS A 43 16.85 3.26 -2.75
CA CYS A 43 15.43 2.95 -2.97
C CYS A 43 14.78 2.13 -1.85
N VAL A 44 15.58 1.60 -0.92
CA VAL A 44 15.14 0.69 0.14
C VAL A 44 15.60 1.23 1.48
N SER A 45 14.70 1.83 2.25
CA SER A 45 15.03 2.39 3.57
C SER A 45 13.79 2.46 4.47
N LEU A 46 13.99 2.81 5.75
CA LEU A 46 12.90 3.11 6.68
C LEU A 46 12.53 4.61 6.69
N ARG A 47 12.96 5.37 5.69
CA ARG A 47 12.68 6.80 5.57
C ARG A 47 12.03 7.09 4.23
N GLY A 48 10.98 7.93 4.26
CA GLY A 48 10.19 8.26 3.08
C GLY A 48 9.17 7.16 2.73
N TYR A 49 8.04 7.58 2.15
CA TYR A 49 6.90 6.70 1.90
C TYR A 49 7.21 5.60 0.88
N GLY A 50 7.81 5.93 -0.26
CA GLY A 50 8.13 4.95 -1.29
C GLY A 50 9.22 3.96 -0.83
N ALA A 51 10.30 4.46 -0.20
CA ALA A 51 11.40 3.61 0.22
C ALA A 51 11.05 2.63 1.34
N ILE A 52 10.18 3.01 2.30
CA ILE A 52 9.70 2.09 3.35
C ILE A 52 8.78 1.01 2.76
N ARG A 53 7.97 1.35 1.76
CA ARG A 53 7.17 0.36 1.04
C ARG A 53 8.06 -0.61 0.26
N ASN A 54 9.10 -0.10 -0.42
CA ASN A 54 10.08 -0.96 -1.10
C ASN A 54 10.80 -1.90 -0.14
N MET A 55 11.10 -1.46 1.09
CA MET A 55 11.63 -2.35 2.13
C MET A 55 10.67 -3.51 2.40
N GLY A 56 9.37 -3.22 2.55
CA GLY A 56 8.34 -4.26 2.71
C GLY A 56 8.27 -5.21 1.51
N LEU A 57 8.35 -4.69 0.28
CA LEU A 57 8.36 -5.50 -0.93
C LEU A 57 9.61 -6.40 -1.01
N ALA A 58 10.79 -5.86 -0.66
CA ALA A 58 12.03 -6.63 -0.62
C ALA A 58 11.95 -7.78 0.39
N CYS A 59 11.47 -7.50 1.60
CA CYS A 59 11.25 -8.53 2.62
C CYS A 59 10.28 -9.61 2.13
N ALA A 60 9.15 -9.22 1.55
CA ALA A 60 8.16 -10.16 1.04
C ALA A 60 8.70 -11.04 -0.09
N ALA A 61 9.48 -10.46 -1.00
CA ALA A 61 10.12 -11.20 -2.09
C ALA A 61 11.13 -12.23 -1.57
N VAL A 62 11.98 -11.83 -0.62
CA VAL A 62 12.98 -12.73 -0.01
C VAL A 62 12.32 -13.86 0.78
N LEU A 63 11.22 -13.56 1.47
CA LEU A 63 10.46 -14.55 2.25
C LEU A 63 9.54 -15.43 1.37
N GLY A 64 9.47 -15.17 0.07
CA GLY A 64 8.69 -15.97 -0.88
C GLY A 64 7.18 -15.80 -0.74
N HIS A 65 6.72 -14.63 -0.31
CA HIS A 65 5.29 -14.35 -0.20
C HIS A 65 4.63 -14.08 -1.56
N ASP A 66 3.43 -14.62 -1.75
CA ASP A 66 2.65 -14.43 -2.98
C ASP A 66 1.91 -13.09 -3.03
N ALA A 67 1.70 -12.46 -1.87
CA ALA A 67 0.99 -11.20 -1.75
C ALA A 67 1.53 -10.35 -0.58
N VAL A 68 1.41 -9.04 -0.73
CA VAL A 68 1.69 -8.04 0.32
C VAL A 68 0.45 -7.20 0.52
N ILE A 69 0.09 -6.92 1.76
CA ILE A 69 -0.94 -5.95 2.11
C ILE A 69 -0.27 -4.88 2.96
N PHE A 70 -0.32 -3.64 2.50
CA PHE A 70 0.10 -2.48 3.29
C PHE A 70 -1.06 -2.00 4.14
N LEU A 71 -0.74 -1.66 5.38
CA LEU A 71 -1.58 -0.94 6.33
C LEU A 71 -0.75 0.19 6.92
N ASP A 72 -1.34 1.37 7.03
CA ASP A 72 -0.70 2.50 7.72
C ASP A 72 -0.83 2.32 9.24
N ASP A 73 0.06 2.92 10.02
CA ASP A 73 0.18 2.74 11.46
C ASP A 73 -0.95 3.37 12.29
N ASP A 74 -1.79 4.19 11.65
CA ASP A 74 -2.99 4.79 12.22
C ASP A 74 -4.30 4.08 11.80
N GLU A 75 -4.21 2.97 11.06
CA GLU A 75 -5.35 2.18 10.63
C GLU A 75 -5.61 0.99 11.56
N THR A 76 -6.88 0.67 11.77
CA THR A 76 -7.31 -0.48 12.57
C THR A 76 -8.19 -1.42 11.75
N VAL A 77 -7.84 -2.69 11.75
CA VAL A 77 -8.65 -3.74 11.11
C VAL A 77 -9.79 -4.13 12.07
N ILE A 78 -11.03 -3.84 11.67
CA ILE A 78 -12.24 -4.16 12.45
C ILE A 78 -13.03 -5.34 11.87
N ASP A 79 -12.66 -5.83 10.70
CA ASP A 79 -13.37 -6.88 9.97
C ASP A 79 -12.61 -8.21 10.07
N ALA A 80 -13.23 -9.23 10.64
CA ALA A 80 -12.67 -10.57 10.75
C ALA A 80 -12.34 -11.20 9.37
N ASP A 81 -13.08 -10.84 8.32
CA ASP A 81 -12.85 -11.30 6.95
C ASP A 81 -11.87 -10.41 6.16
N PHE A 82 -11.20 -9.47 6.82
CA PHE A 82 -10.31 -8.49 6.17
C PHE A 82 -9.33 -9.13 5.19
N MET A 83 -8.55 -10.11 5.64
CA MET A 83 -7.54 -10.78 4.79
C MET A 83 -8.18 -11.40 3.55
N LYS A 84 -9.31 -12.09 3.72
CA LYS A 84 -10.06 -12.72 2.63
C LYS A 84 -10.60 -11.70 1.64
N ARG A 85 -11.04 -10.53 2.11
CA ARG A 85 -11.53 -9.45 1.25
C ARG A 85 -10.37 -8.74 0.54
N ALA A 86 -9.29 -8.44 1.24
CA ALA A 86 -8.12 -7.79 0.67
C ALA A 86 -7.47 -8.63 -0.43
N THR A 87 -7.39 -9.95 -0.27
CA THR A 87 -6.79 -10.87 -1.26
C THR A 87 -7.78 -11.42 -2.29
N TYR A 88 -9.09 -11.14 -2.17
CA TYR A 88 -10.08 -11.66 -3.10
C TYR A 88 -9.73 -11.35 -4.56
N ALA A 89 -9.67 -12.38 -5.40
CA ALA A 89 -9.32 -12.34 -6.81
C ALA A 89 -7.94 -11.76 -7.15
N LEU A 90 -7.07 -11.47 -6.16
CA LEU A 90 -5.71 -11.03 -6.40
C LEU A 90 -4.94 -12.13 -7.16
N GLY A 91 -4.22 -11.77 -8.21
CA GLY A 91 -3.53 -12.71 -9.09
C GLY A 91 -4.39 -13.36 -10.17
N GLN A 92 -5.72 -13.23 -10.10
CA GLN A 92 -6.66 -13.73 -11.10
C GLN A 92 -6.82 -12.76 -12.28
N GLN A 93 -7.62 -13.15 -13.26
CA GLN A 93 -7.98 -12.30 -14.40
C GLN A 93 -9.44 -11.86 -14.32
N THR A 94 -9.71 -10.66 -14.82
CA THR A 94 -11.07 -10.19 -15.07
C THR A 94 -11.70 -11.00 -16.22
N ARG A 95 -13.02 -10.85 -16.43
CA ARG A 95 -13.71 -11.43 -17.61
C ARG A 95 -13.14 -10.97 -18.95
N GLN A 96 -12.43 -9.84 -18.96
CA GLN A 96 -11.79 -9.27 -20.14
C GLN A 96 -10.33 -9.71 -20.30
N GLY A 97 -9.86 -10.66 -19.45
CA GLY A 97 -8.48 -11.16 -19.48
C GLY A 97 -7.43 -10.26 -18.82
N LEU A 98 -7.85 -9.16 -18.18
CA LEU A 98 -6.92 -8.25 -17.50
C LEU A 98 -6.51 -8.84 -16.13
N PRO A 99 -5.21 -8.91 -15.81
CA PRO A 99 -4.76 -9.42 -14.54
C PRO A 99 -5.09 -8.44 -13.40
N ILE A 100 -5.46 -9.00 -12.24
CA ILE A 100 -5.73 -8.23 -11.00
C ILE A 100 -4.48 -8.37 -10.14
N LEU A 101 -3.51 -7.48 -10.33
CA LEU A 101 -2.21 -7.54 -9.64
C LEU A 101 -2.09 -6.55 -8.48
N VAL A 102 -2.87 -5.49 -8.52
CA VAL A 102 -2.91 -4.45 -7.49
C VAL A 102 -4.37 -4.17 -7.15
N LYS A 103 -4.67 -4.15 -5.87
CA LYS A 103 -5.97 -3.79 -5.32
C LYS A 103 -5.80 -2.71 -4.28
N SER A 104 -6.75 -1.79 -4.23
CA SER A 104 -6.88 -0.83 -3.15
C SER A 104 -8.21 -1.04 -2.45
N GLY A 105 -8.21 -0.93 -1.15
CA GLY A 105 -9.42 -0.82 -0.35
C GLY A 105 -9.79 0.63 -0.09
N TYR A 106 -10.60 0.82 0.93
CA TYR A 106 -10.95 2.10 1.51
C TYR A 106 -11.10 1.95 3.02
N PHE A 107 -11.02 3.03 3.72
CA PHE A 107 -11.18 3.08 5.17
C PHE A 107 -12.39 3.94 5.54
N TYR A 108 -12.92 3.70 6.71
CA TYR A 108 -13.93 4.54 7.34
C TYR A 108 -13.22 5.52 8.27
N ASP A 109 -13.69 6.76 8.29
CA ASP A 109 -13.27 7.71 9.33
C ASP A 109 -13.95 7.38 10.67
N ARG A 110 -13.71 8.20 11.68
CA ARG A 110 -14.28 8.00 13.03
C ARG A 110 -15.82 8.07 13.05
N ASP A 111 -16.41 8.72 12.07
CA ASP A 111 -17.86 8.87 11.93
C ASP A 111 -18.48 7.71 11.13
N GLY A 112 -17.67 6.71 10.76
CA GLY A 112 -18.08 5.54 9.98
C GLY A 112 -18.38 5.87 8.52
N SER A 113 -17.87 6.98 8.01
CA SER A 113 -18.03 7.40 6.61
C SER A 113 -16.79 7.06 5.78
N PRO A 114 -16.93 6.46 4.58
CA PRO A 114 -15.84 6.31 3.64
C PRO A 114 -15.63 7.58 2.78
N LEU A 115 -16.37 8.64 3.03
CA LEU A 115 -16.34 9.88 2.27
C LEU A 115 -15.57 10.97 3.02
N ALA A 116 -14.76 11.73 2.30
CA ALA A 116 -14.07 12.87 2.87
C ALA A 116 -15.07 13.98 3.25
N PRO A 117 -14.94 14.62 4.43
CA PRO A 117 -15.83 15.71 4.85
C PRO A 117 -15.70 16.91 3.90
N THR A 118 -16.84 17.44 3.45
CA THR A 118 -16.92 18.57 2.49
C THR A 118 -17.30 19.90 3.12
N ASP A 119 -17.80 19.89 4.33
CA ASP A 119 -18.36 21.00 5.09
C ASP A 119 -17.32 22.01 5.62
N LYS A 120 -16.05 21.61 5.73
CA LYS A 120 -14.95 22.51 6.13
C LYS A 120 -14.22 23.11 4.93
N ALA A 121 -14.96 23.73 4.03
CA ALA A 121 -14.40 24.35 2.84
C ALA A 121 -13.81 25.73 3.15
N GLY A 122 -12.50 25.81 3.34
CA GLY A 122 -11.78 27.09 3.31
C GLY A 122 -11.74 27.71 1.90
N ILE A 123 -11.31 28.95 1.77
CA ILE A 123 -11.22 29.70 0.50
C ILE A 123 -10.48 28.90 -0.60
N CYS A 124 -9.49 28.11 -0.23
CA CYS A 124 -8.74 27.26 -1.16
C CYS A 124 -9.58 26.15 -1.81
N HIS A 125 -10.68 25.72 -1.22
CA HIS A 125 -11.56 24.70 -1.82
C HIS A 125 -12.29 25.18 -3.06
N ARG A 126 -12.41 26.46 -3.24
CA ARG A 126 -13.00 27.07 -4.44
C ARG A 126 -12.15 26.76 -5.70
N TRP A 127 -10.85 26.57 -5.50
CA TRP A 127 -9.88 26.30 -6.56
C TRP A 127 -9.40 24.84 -6.59
N TRP A 128 -9.61 24.09 -5.51
CA TRP A 128 -9.11 22.73 -5.36
C TRP A 128 -10.22 21.76 -4.92
N THR A 129 -10.85 21.14 -5.88
CA THR A 129 -12.03 20.26 -5.68
C THR A 129 -11.66 18.79 -5.35
N LYS A 130 -10.43 18.49 -4.92
CA LYS A 130 -9.92 17.14 -4.69
C LYS A 130 -10.88 16.24 -3.88
N ARG A 131 -11.49 16.79 -2.81
CA ARG A 131 -12.44 16.06 -1.96
C ARG A 131 -13.73 15.70 -2.70
N ILE A 132 -14.22 16.59 -3.54
CA ILE A 132 -15.44 16.37 -4.33
C ILE A 132 -15.19 15.24 -5.33
N GLU A 133 -14.06 15.27 -6.04
CA GLU A 133 -13.68 14.24 -6.99
C GLU A 133 -13.42 12.90 -6.30
N PHE A 134 -12.75 12.90 -5.14
CA PHE A 134 -12.57 11.71 -4.32
C PHE A 134 -13.91 11.10 -3.91
N ASN A 135 -14.85 11.91 -3.40
CA ASN A 135 -16.16 11.44 -3.00
C ASN A 135 -16.98 10.92 -4.19
N ARG A 136 -16.88 11.55 -5.35
CA ARG A 136 -17.52 11.07 -6.59
C ARG A 136 -16.99 9.69 -6.99
N TRP A 137 -15.69 9.55 -6.97
CA TRP A 137 -15.06 8.26 -7.24
C TRP A 137 -15.45 7.21 -6.20
N MET A 138 -15.40 7.52 -4.92
CA MET A 138 -15.75 6.60 -3.84
C MET A 138 -17.20 6.11 -3.97
N LYS A 139 -18.15 7.03 -4.17
CA LYS A 139 -19.56 6.67 -4.42
C LYS A 139 -19.71 5.73 -5.62
N LYS A 140 -18.99 6.00 -6.71
CA LYS A 140 -18.98 5.12 -7.89
C LYS A 140 -18.38 3.73 -7.57
N ALA A 141 -17.29 3.66 -6.83
CA ALA A 141 -16.66 2.41 -6.43
C ALA A 141 -17.59 1.57 -5.53
N LEU A 142 -18.26 2.20 -4.57
CA LEU A 142 -19.19 1.54 -3.63
C LEU A 142 -20.50 1.09 -4.29
N SER A 143 -20.94 1.76 -5.34
CA SER A 143 -22.16 1.39 -6.09
C SER A 143 -21.92 0.37 -7.21
N GLY A 144 -20.66 0.04 -7.46
CA GLY A 144 -20.24 -0.84 -8.54
C GLY A 144 -20.20 -2.32 -8.16
N THR A 145 -19.50 -3.08 -9.00
CA THR A 145 -19.22 -4.49 -8.74
C THR A 145 -18.18 -4.62 -7.61
N ARG A 146 -18.07 -5.83 -7.02
CA ARG A 146 -17.12 -6.11 -5.93
C ARG A 146 -15.68 -5.73 -6.25
N ILE A 147 -15.28 -5.79 -7.51
CA ILE A 147 -14.01 -5.29 -8.02
C ILE A 147 -14.31 -4.40 -9.23
N SER A 148 -13.80 -3.19 -9.22
CA SER A 148 -13.88 -2.25 -10.32
C SER A 148 -12.52 -1.65 -10.63
N ARG A 149 -12.28 -1.32 -11.89
CA ARG A 149 -11.05 -0.60 -12.27
C ARG A 149 -11.10 0.81 -11.68
N SER A 150 -10.05 1.18 -11.00
CA SER A 150 -9.93 2.49 -10.34
C SER A 150 -8.77 3.30 -10.93
N ASN A 151 -8.94 4.63 -10.96
CA ASN A 151 -7.88 5.61 -11.22
C ASN A 151 -7.32 6.19 -9.91
N TYR A 152 -7.82 5.74 -8.79
CA TYR A 152 -7.40 6.15 -7.45
C TYR A 152 -6.98 4.92 -6.66
N VAL A 153 -6.12 5.16 -5.69
CA VAL A 153 -5.59 4.16 -4.78
C VAL A 153 -5.47 4.80 -3.39
N CYS A 154 -5.71 4.01 -2.36
CA CYS A 154 -5.43 4.38 -0.96
C CYS A 154 -4.20 3.58 -0.55
N GLY A 155 -3.07 4.28 -0.36
CA GLY A 155 -1.79 3.64 -0.07
C GLY A 155 -1.78 2.87 1.24
N GLY A 156 -2.52 3.34 2.25
CA GLY A 156 -2.68 2.69 3.54
C GLY A 156 -3.40 1.34 3.47
N LEU A 157 -4.21 1.12 2.44
CA LEU A 157 -4.84 -0.18 2.20
C LEU A 157 -4.62 -0.63 0.76
N MET A 158 -3.43 -1.17 0.50
CA MET A 158 -3.03 -1.63 -0.82
C MET A 158 -2.57 -3.09 -0.76
N ALA A 159 -3.17 -3.95 -1.57
CA ALA A 159 -2.79 -5.35 -1.73
C ALA A 159 -2.12 -5.57 -3.07
N LEU A 160 -0.93 -6.15 -3.07
CA LEU A 160 -0.08 -6.39 -4.23
C LEU A 160 0.19 -7.88 -4.38
N HIS A 161 0.04 -8.41 -5.58
CA HIS A 161 0.46 -9.76 -5.92
C HIS A 161 1.96 -9.81 -6.24
N ALA A 162 2.63 -10.95 -6.04
CA ALA A 162 4.06 -11.12 -6.32
C ALA A 162 4.45 -10.70 -7.74
N ARG A 163 3.63 -11.01 -8.73
CA ARG A 163 3.85 -10.57 -10.12
C ARG A 163 3.87 -9.06 -10.32
N ALA A 164 3.31 -8.27 -9.39
CA ALA A 164 3.40 -6.82 -9.40
C ALA A 164 4.68 -6.36 -8.69
N PHE A 165 4.85 -6.72 -7.42
CA PHE A 165 5.91 -6.16 -6.60
C PHE A 165 7.32 -6.68 -6.93
N THR A 166 7.44 -7.76 -7.71
CA THR A 166 8.74 -8.21 -8.25
C THR A 166 9.13 -7.48 -9.55
N ARG A 167 8.25 -6.65 -10.11
CA ARG A 167 8.49 -5.93 -11.38
C ARG A 167 8.55 -4.43 -11.21
N VAL A 168 7.74 -3.89 -10.33
CA VAL A 168 7.59 -2.45 -10.14
C VAL A 168 7.82 -2.10 -8.67
N ALA A 169 8.71 -1.15 -8.44
CA ALA A 169 8.96 -0.56 -7.13
C ALA A 169 8.26 0.80 -7.00
N PHE A 170 8.09 1.26 -5.78
CA PHE A 170 7.67 2.63 -5.51
C PHE A 170 8.83 3.59 -5.80
N ASP A 171 8.53 4.79 -6.28
CA ASP A 171 9.53 5.85 -6.40
C ASP A 171 9.90 6.36 -4.98
N PRO A 172 11.16 6.21 -4.54
CA PRO A 172 11.58 6.60 -3.21
C PRO A 172 11.66 8.11 -3.01
N PHE A 173 11.70 8.88 -4.10
CA PHE A 173 11.87 10.34 -4.07
C PHE A 173 10.55 11.10 -4.06
N ILE A 174 9.42 10.44 -4.29
CA ILE A 174 8.10 11.04 -4.18
C ILE A 174 7.75 11.19 -2.69
N THR A 175 7.59 12.42 -2.26
CA THR A 175 7.31 12.74 -0.86
C THR A 175 5.85 12.51 -0.47
N ARG A 176 4.91 12.50 -1.44
CA ARG A 176 3.50 12.21 -1.23
C ARG A 176 2.81 11.85 -2.55
N GLY A 177 1.98 10.80 -2.54
CA GLY A 177 1.27 10.31 -3.72
C GLY A 177 2.04 9.19 -4.43
N GLU A 178 2.96 8.55 -3.73
CA GLU A 178 3.73 7.39 -4.18
C GLU A 178 2.83 6.21 -4.56
N ASP A 179 1.66 6.11 -3.94
CA ASP A 179 0.63 5.13 -4.22
C ASP A 179 0.01 5.34 -5.62
N LEU A 180 -0.31 6.59 -5.95
CA LEU A 180 -0.86 6.94 -7.26
C LEU A 180 0.20 6.78 -8.36
N ASP A 181 1.44 7.18 -8.09
CA ASP A 181 2.57 6.96 -8.99
C ASP A 181 2.77 5.46 -9.24
N TYR A 182 2.77 4.64 -8.20
CA TYR A 182 2.85 3.18 -8.33
C TYR A 182 1.73 2.62 -9.21
N LEU A 183 0.50 3.11 -9.05
CA LEU A 183 -0.63 2.71 -9.89
C LEU A 183 -0.38 3.02 -11.37
N PHE A 184 0.19 4.19 -11.68
CA PHE A 184 0.52 4.55 -13.06
C PHE A 184 1.66 3.70 -13.60
N ASN A 185 2.71 3.48 -12.84
CA ASN A 185 3.84 2.62 -13.21
C ASN A 185 3.37 1.18 -13.46
N MET A 186 2.47 0.64 -12.64
CA MET A 186 1.87 -0.67 -12.85
C MET A 186 1.04 -0.74 -14.14
N ARG A 187 0.44 0.35 -14.59
CA ARG A 187 -0.31 0.38 -15.86
C ARG A 187 0.58 0.48 -17.09
N MET A 188 1.77 1.05 -16.93
CA MET A 188 2.73 1.23 -18.02
C MET A 188 3.65 0.03 -18.18
N PHE A 189 4.03 -0.61 -17.07
CA PHE A 189 5.12 -1.58 -17.03
C PHE A 189 4.76 -2.93 -16.37
N GLY A 190 3.58 -3.04 -15.75
CA GLY A 190 3.14 -4.20 -14.96
C GLY A 190 2.36 -5.30 -15.69
#